data_f8d1f866a913eadd73644b7b283e133d
#
_entry.id   f8d1f866a913eadd73644b7b283e133d
#
_cell.length_a   1.000
_cell.length_b   1.000
_cell.length_c   1.000
_cell.angle_alpha   90.00
_cell.angle_beta   90.00
_cell.angle_gamma   90.00
#
_symmetry.space_group_name_H-M   'P 1'
#
loop_
_entity.id
_entity.type
_entity.pdbx_description
1 polymer ?
#
loop_
_entity_poly.entity_id
_entity_poly.type
_entity_poly.pdbx_seq_one_letter_code
_entity_poly.pdbx_strand_id
1 'polypeptide(L)'
;MKLSGNKILITGGATGIGLGLTQRFIQNNNTVIICGRRESALKEAAKKFPSVITRPCDLSVAGEREDVFKWIEQEHSDLNVLVNNAGIQQWMSIYDNNFFQRAKDELSINIEAPLHLTSLFSRLNSLNTVINVTSGLAFAVLAKVPVYCASKAFLHSFSLSLRYMLRSRNIEVIELIPPALNTDLGGKGIHDEFPHIDGFIESTFEQLQQGKSTITWGFSDAMIKAGPEELQKAFARMNPA
;
A
#
# COMPACT_ATOMS: atom_id res chain seq x y z
N MET A 1 -0.27 -15.82 -5.89
CA MET A 1 0.44 -15.34 -7.10
C MET A 1 1.76 -16.07 -7.33
N LYS A 2 2.31 -16.11 -8.55
CA LYS A 2 3.72 -16.51 -8.78
C LYS A 2 4.64 -15.39 -8.31
N LEU A 3 5.81 -15.74 -7.75
CA LEU A 3 6.76 -14.74 -7.23
C LEU A 3 7.75 -14.22 -8.26
N SER A 4 7.80 -14.80 -9.46
CA SER A 4 8.72 -14.44 -10.55
C SER A 4 8.00 -14.35 -11.88
N GLY A 5 8.61 -13.64 -12.86
CA GLY A 5 8.11 -13.51 -14.22
C GLY A 5 6.87 -12.62 -14.34
N ASN A 6 6.61 -11.75 -13.38
CA ASN A 6 5.52 -10.77 -13.42
C ASN A 6 6.02 -9.42 -13.94
N LYS A 7 5.08 -8.64 -14.49
CA LYS A 7 5.22 -7.20 -14.68
C LYS A 7 4.32 -6.49 -13.68
N ILE A 8 4.90 -5.69 -12.80
CA ILE A 8 4.28 -5.20 -11.58
C ILE A 8 4.30 -3.68 -11.56
N LEU A 9 3.16 -3.03 -11.33
CA LEU A 9 3.11 -1.61 -10.98
C LEU A 9 3.01 -1.46 -9.46
N ILE A 10 3.94 -0.70 -8.86
CA ILE A 10 3.93 -0.38 -7.42
C ILE A 10 3.74 1.11 -7.24
N THR A 11 2.60 1.52 -6.70
CA THR A 11 2.38 2.91 -6.31
C THR A 11 3.19 3.25 -5.07
N GLY A 12 3.87 4.42 -5.05
CA GLY A 12 4.78 4.78 -3.97
C GLY A 12 5.99 3.84 -3.83
N GLY A 13 6.42 3.21 -4.93
CA GLY A 13 7.49 2.21 -4.95
C GLY A 13 8.90 2.73 -4.72
N ALA A 14 9.08 4.05 -4.57
CA ALA A 14 10.41 4.67 -4.45
C ALA A 14 10.92 4.83 -3.00
N THR A 15 10.08 4.60 -1.98
CA THR A 15 10.45 4.79 -0.56
C THR A 15 9.76 3.78 0.35
N GLY A 16 10.27 3.63 1.58
CA GLY A 16 9.64 2.83 2.63
C GLY A 16 9.32 1.40 2.19
N ILE A 17 8.14 0.92 2.58
CA ILE A 17 7.66 -0.43 2.25
C ILE A 17 7.64 -0.65 0.73
N GLY A 18 7.19 0.35 -0.05
CA GLY A 18 7.16 0.27 -1.51
C GLY A 18 8.53 0.01 -2.12
N LEU A 19 9.58 0.66 -1.60
CA LEU A 19 10.95 0.42 -2.07
C LEU A 19 11.47 -0.97 -1.69
N GLY A 20 11.13 -1.45 -0.49
CA GLY A 20 11.44 -2.82 -0.06
C GLY A 20 10.77 -3.86 -0.96
N LEU A 21 9.49 -3.67 -1.29
CA LEU A 21 8.76 -4.51 -2.26
C LEU A 21 9.40 -4.43 -3.66
N THR A 22 9.74 -3.23 -4.13
CA THR A 22 10.42 -2.99 -5.42
C THR A 22 11.71 -3.81 -5.50
N GLN A 23 12.59 -3.68 -4.50
CA GLN A 23 13.84 -4.43 -4.42
C GLN A 23 13.61 -5.94 -4.47
N ARG A 24 12.71 -6.45 -3.63
CA ARG A 24 12.50 -7.90 -3.51
C ARG A 24 11.85 -8.49 -4.76
N PHE A 25 10.91 -7.78 -5.40
CA PHE A 25 10.36 -8.23 -6.67
C PHE A 25 11.39 -8.26 -7.80
N ILE A 26 12.28 -7.25 -7.89
CA ILE A 26 13.40 -7.26 -8.86
C ILE A 26 14.31 -8.45 -8.61
N GLN A 27 14.70 -8.72 -7.36
CA GLN A 27 15.53 -9.87 -6.99
C GLN A 27 14.91 -11.22 -7.36
N ASN A 28 13.57 -11.27 -7.42
CA ASN A 28 12.81 -12.45 -7.83
C ASN A 28 12.50 -12.47 -9.34
N ASN A 29 13.30 -11.78 -10.17
CA ASN A 29 13.18 -11.77 -11.63
C ASN A 29 11.81 -11.29 -12.14
N ASN A 30 11.28 -10.22 -11.54
CA ASN A 30 10.10 -9.52 -12.05
C ASN A 30 10.51 -8.20 -12.71
N THR A 31 9.74 -7.76 -13.71
CA THR A 31 9.81 -6.40 -14.25
C THR A 31 8.98 -5.49 -13.33
N VAL A 32 9.62 -4.47 -12.75
CA VAL A 32 8.96 -3.58 -11.80
C VAL A 32 8.86 -2.17 -12.35
N ILE A 33 7.65 -1.65 -12.36
CA ILE A 33 7.32 -0.26 -12.67
C ILE A 33 6.93 0.39 -11.35
N ILE A 34 7.47 1.57 -11.05
CA ILE A 34 7.10 2.35 -9.86
C ILE A 34 6.57 3.71 -10.26
N CYS A 35 5.53 4.16 -9.59
CA CYS A 35 5.04 5.53 -9.76
C CYS A 35 4.95 6.28 -8.43
N GLY A 36 5.02 7.59 -8.50
CA GLY A 36 4.93 8.48 -7.35
C GLY A 36 5.19 9.93 -7.71
N ARG A 37 4.83 10.85 -6.83
CA ARG A 37 4.89 12.30 -7.06
C ARG A 37 6.31 12.86 -7.07
N ARG A 38 7.20 12.32 -6.22
CA ARG A 38 8.55 12.86 -6.03
C ARG A 38 9.52 12.31 -7.06
N GLU A 39 9.81 13.09 -8.11
CA GLU A 39 10.77 12.68 -9.14
C GLU A 39 12.17 12.40 -8.59
N SER A 40 12.64 13.14 -7.58
CA SER A 40 13.93 12.90 -6.93
C SER A 40 14.00 11.50 -6.33
N ALA A 41 12.95 11.05 -5.63
CA ALA A 41 12.89 9.72 -5.06
C ALA A 41 12.85 8.62 -6.15
N LEU A 42 12.12 8.85 -7.24
CA LEU A 42 12.10 7.95 -8.39
C LEU A 42 13.49 7.83 -9.04
N LYS A 43 14.19 8.96 -9.21
CA LYS A 43 15.56 8.99 -9.75
C LYS A 43 16.55 8.25 -8.85
N GLU A 44 16.45 8.41 -7.53
CA GLU A 44 17.30 7.65 -6.57
C GLU A 44 16.99 6.15 -6.60
N ALA A 45 15.72 5.77 -6.68
CA ALA A 45 15.35 4.37 -6.85
C ALA A 45 15.89 3.76 -8.16
N ALA A 46 15.85 4.53 -9.28
CA ALA A 46 16.40 4.09 -10.56
C ALA A 46 17.93 3.96 -10.53
N LYS A 47 18.64 4.83 -9.79
CA LYS A 47 20.09 4.68 -9.58
C LYS A 47 20.42 3.39 -8.79
N LYS A 48 19.62 3.10 -7.76
CA LYS A 48 19.79 1.91 -6.92
C LYS A 48 19.42 0.62 -7.65
N PHE A 49 18.40 0.67 -8.48
CA PHE A 49 17.87 -0.46 -9.26
C PHE A 49 17.73 -0.09 -10.74
N PRO A 50 18.81 -0.25 -11.56
CA PRO A 50 18.81 0.19 -12.95
C PRO A 50 17.75 -0.45 -13.86
N SER A 51 17.19 -1.59 -13.45
CA SER A 51 16.11 -2.29 -14.19
C SER A 51 14.72 -1.77 -13.87
N VAL A 52 14.55 -0.90 -12.84
CA VAL A 52 13.25 -0.36 -12.49
C VAL A 52 12.78 0.68 -13.52
N ILE A 53 11.53 0.58 -13.91
CA ILE A 53 10.88 1.58 -14.76
C ILE A 53 10.17 2.59 -13.86
N THR A 54 10.38 3.88 -14.10
CA THR A 54 9.80 4.93 -13.26
C THR A 54 8.80 5.79 -14.03
N ARG A 55 7.68 6.16 -13.38
CA ARG A 55 6.68 7.07 -13.94
C ARG A 55 6.28 8.11 -12.87
N PRO A 56 6.58 9.40 -13.05
CA PRO A 56 6.01 10.44 -12.19
C PRO A 56 4.48 10.42 -12.25
N CYS A 57 3.82 10.55 -11.09
CA CYS A 57 2.37 10.59 -11.00
C CYS A 57 1.96 11.14 -9.63
N ASP A 58 1.15 12.19 -9.61
CA ASP A 58 0.43 12.60 -8.41
C ASP A 58 -0.88 11.81 -8.31
N LEU A 59 -0.91 10.83 -7.43
CA LEU A 59 -2.06 9.96 -7.24
C LEU A 59 -3.30 10.68 -6.68
N SER A 60 -3.19 11.91 -6.18
CA SER A 60 -4.34 12.71 -5.78
C SER A 60 -5.13 13.22 -6.99
N VAL A 61 -4.50 13.27 -8.17
CA VAL A 61 -5.09 13.79 -9.41
C VAL A 61 -5.65 12.65 -10.27
N ALA A 62 -6.95 12.64 -10.51
CA ALA A 62 -7.62 11.57 -11.27
C ALA A 62 -7.07 11.41 -12.69
N GLY A 63 -6.83 12.53 -13.40
CA GLY A 63 -6.26 12.53 -14.75
C GLY A 63 -4.88 11.89 -14.83
N GLU A 64 -4.02 12.13 -13.83
CA GLU A 64 -2.69 11.51 -13.80
C GLU A 64 -2.76 9.99 -13.58
N ARG A 65 -3.74 9.51 -12.80
CA ARG A 65 -4.00 8.06 -12.67
C ARG A 65 -4.46 7.44 -14.00
N GLU A 66 -5.32 8.15 -14.74
CA GLU A 66 -5.75 7.73 -16.08
C GLU A 66 -4.60 7.72 -17.08
N ASP A 67 -3.71 8.72 -17.03
CA ASP A 67 -2.55 8.80 -17.92
C ASP A 67 -1.53 7.68 -17.63
N VAL A 68 -1.34 7.31 -16.37
CA VAL A 68 -0.55 6.12 -16.03
C VAL A 68 -1.20 4.86 -16.58
N PHE A 69 -2.52 4.71 -16.45
CA PHE A 69 -3.22 3.55 -16.99
C PHE A 69 -3.10 3.47 -18.53
N LYS A 70 -3.36 4.57 -19.25
CA LYS A 70 -3.22 4.62 -20.72
C LYS A 70 -1.80 4.28 -21.18
N TRP A 71 -0.80 4.82 -20.48
CA TRP A 71 0.59 4.50 -20.77
C TRP A 71 0.90 3.01 -20.55
N ILE A 72 0.42 2.42 -19.46
CA ILE A 72 0.56 0.97 -19.19
C ILE A 72 -0.14 0.16 -20.28
N GLU A 73 -1.36 0.53 -20.67
CA GLU A 73 -2.14 -0.16 -21.68
C GLU A 73 -1.41 -0.16 -23.05
N GLN A 74 -0.70 0.94 -23.38
CA GLN A 74 0.01 1.10 -24.65
C GLN A 74 1.39 0.42 -24.66
N GLU A 75 2.18 0.59 -23.62
CA GLU A 75 3.60 0.20 -23.60
C GLU A 75 3.90 -1.04 -22.74
N HIS A 76 2.99 -1.40 -21.84
CA HIS A 76 3.16 -2.47 -20.87
C HIS A 76 1.86 -3.30 -20.69
N SER A 77 1.16 -3.59 -21.80
CA SER A 77 -0.14 -4.28 -21.80
C SER A 77 -0.13 -5.68 -21.17
N ASP A 78 1.05 -6.25 -20.98
CA ASP A 78 1.30 -7.50 -20.26
C ASP A 78 1.43 -7.34 -18.73
N LEU A 79 1.23 -6.12 -18.19
CA LEU A 79 1.20 -5.90 -16.75
C LEU A 79 0.14 -6.78 -16.10
N ASN A 80 0.56 -7.55 -15.10
CA ASN A 80 -0.30 -8.55 -14.47
C ASN A 80 -0.45 -8.40 -12.95
N VAL A 81 0.29 -7.48 -12.31
CA VAL A 81 0.19 -7.21 -10.88
C VAL A 81 0.08 -5.71 -10.61
N LEU A 82 -0.93 -5.30 -9.86
CA LEU A 82 -1.09 -3.95 -9.31
C LEU A 82 -0.85 -3.96 -7.81
N VAL A 83 0.08 -3.12 -7.32
CA VAL A 83 0.33 -2.93 -5.88
C VAL A 83 -0.07 -1.52 -5.47
N ASN A 84 -1.20 -1.40 -4.80
CA ASN A 84 -1.69 -0.19 -4.15
C ASN A 84 -0.97 -0.03 -2.80
N ASN A 85 0.22 0.57 -2.84
CA ASN A 85 1.05 0.78 -1.65
C ASN A 85 1.10 2.26 -1.24
N ALA A 86 0.99 3.20 -2.17
CA ALA A 86 1.05 4.62 -1.84
C ALA A 86 0.05 4.99 -0.74
N GLY A 87 0.51 5.82 0.18
CA GLY A 87 -0.31 6.33 1.26
C GLY A 87 0.39 7.47 1.98
N ILE A 88 -0.39 8.35 2.57
CA ILE A 88 0.09 9.40 3.46
C ILE A 88 -0.57 9.25 4.82
N GLN A 89 0.09 9.76 5.85
CA GLN A 89 -0.40 9.81 7.22
C GLN A 89 -0.17 11.20 7.77
N GLN A 90 -1.17 11.81 8.37
CA GLN A 90 -1.07 13.13 8.94
C GLN A 90 -1.58 13.12 10.38
N TRP A 91 -0.76 13.68 11.27
CA TRP A 91 -1.18 13.93 12.65
C TRP A 91 -2.14 15.12 12.67
N MET A 92 -3.37 14.91 13.10
CA MET A 92 -4.40 15.96 13.07
C MET A 92 -5.38 15.82 14.23
N SER A 93 -5.93 16.95 14.65
CA SER A 93 -7.01 17.05 15.60
C SER A 93 -8.27 17.57 14.90
N ILE A 94 -9.44 17.10 15.35
CA ILE A 94 -10.72 17.63 14.85
C ILE A 94 -10.87 19.14 15.06
N TYR A 95 -10.10 19.72 15.97
CA TYR A 95 -10.09 21.15 16.26
C TYR A 95 -9.12 21.96 15.38
N ASP A 96 -8.32 21.29 14.51
CA ASP A 96 -7.41 22.00 13.60
C ASP A 96 -8.23 22.76 12.55
N ASN A 97 -7.91 24.04 12.31
CA ASN A 97 -8.59 24.88 11.32
C ASN A 97 -8.56 24.29 9.90
N ASN A 98 -7.55 23.51 9.58
CA ASN A 98 -7.35 22.87 8.28
C ASN A 98 -7.64 21.36 8.29
N PHE A 99 -8.29 20.84 9.34
CA PHE A 99 -8.59 19.41 9.50
C PHE A 99 -9.25 18.82 8.24
N PHE A 100 -10.32 19.47 7.76
CA PHE A 100 -11.08 18.95 6.60
C PHE A 100 -10.25 18.91 5.32
N GLN A 101 -9.41 19.94 5.06
CA GLN A 101 -8.56 19.95 3.88
C GLN A 101 -7.51 18.83 3.96
N ARG A 102 -6.85 18.66 5.10
CA ARG A 102 -5.88 17.58 5.33
C ARG A 102 -6.52 16.19 5.25
N ALA A 103 -7.74 16.05 5.75
CA ALA A 103 -8.52 14.83 5.60
C ALA A 103 -8.78 14.50 4.12
N LYS A 104 -9.19 15.49 3.30
CA LYS A 104 -9.37 15.31 1.86
C LYS A 104 -8.09 14.87 1.16
N ASP A 105 -6.95 15.46 1.50
CA ASP A 105 -5.66 15.09 0.93
C ASP A 105 -5.31 13.62 1.24
N GLU A 106 -5.59 13.18 2.47
CA GLU A 106 -5.40 11.78 2.86
C GLU A 106 -6.36 10.84 2.13
N LEU A 107 -7.63 11.19 2.04
CA LEU A 107 -8.66 10.39 1.38
C LEU A 107 -8.38 10.23 -0.12
N SER A 108 -7.91 11.30 -0.78
CA SER A 108 -7.60 11.26 -2.21
C SER A 108 -6.50 10.24 -2.56
N ILE A 109 -5.49 10.10 -1.69
CA ILE A 109 -4.38 9.18 -1.90
C ILE A 109 -4.68 7.79 -1.32
N ASN A 110 -5.23 7.71 -0.10
CA ASN A 110 -5.38 6.44 0.60
C ASN A 110 -6.64 5.66 0.20
N ILE A 111 -7.65 6.34 -0.37
CA ILE A 111 -8.94 5.73 -0.75
C ILE A 111 -9.21 5.90 -2.25
N GLU A 112 -9.30 7.14 -2.76
CA GLU A 112 -9.70 7.36 -4.15
C GLU A 112 -8.69 6.76 -5.15
N ALA A 113 -7.39 6.89 -4.87
CA ALA A 113 -6.38 6.36 -5.78
C ALA A 113 -6.45 4.82 -5.90
N PRO A 114 -6.43 4.01 -4.82
CA PRO A 114 -6.54 2.56 -4.95
C PRO A 114 -7.88 2.11 -5.53
N LEU A 115 -8.99 2.79 -5.24
CA LEU A 115 -10.29 2.51 -5.88
C LEU A 115 -10.21 2.72 -7.40
N HIS A 116 -9.75 3.90 -7.81
CA HIS A 116 -9.71 4.28 -9.23
C HIS A 116 -8.72 3.42 -10.01
N LEU A 117 -7.49 3.23 -9.50
CA LEU A 117 -6.50 2.37 -10.14
C LEU A 117 -6.99 0.92 -10.25
N THR A 118 -7.58 0.37 -9.20
CA THR A 118 -8.13 -1.00 -9.26
C THR A 118 -9.23 -1.11 -10.32
N SER A 119 -10.13 -0.11 -10.41
CA SER A 119 -11.17 -0.06 -11.44
C SER A 119 -10.59 0.02 -12.85
N LEU A 120 -9.58 0.86 -13.08
CA LEU A 120 -8.92 1.01 -14.38
C LEU A 120 -8.19 -0.28 -14.76
N PHE A 121 -7.28 -0.74 -13.89
CA PHE A 121 -6.42 -1.88 -14.18
C PHE A 121 -7.18 -3.21 -14.25
N SER A 122 -8.34 -3.32 -13.58
CA SER A 122 -9.20 -4.49 -13.75
C SER A 122 -9.71 -4.68 -15.18
N ARG A 123 -9.57 -3.70 -16.07
CA ARG A 123 -9.93 -3.82 -17.49
C ARG A 123 -8.86 -4.55 -18.30
N LEU A 124 -7.62 -4.60 -17.82
CA LEU A 124 -6.54 -5.35 -18.50
C LEU A 124 -6.82 -6.85 -18.44
N ASN A 125 -6.77 -7.51 -19.58
CA ASN A 125 -6.92 -8.97 -19.65
C ASN A 125 -5.75 -9.71 -18.99
N SER A 126 -4.59 -9.07 -18.91
CA SER A 126 -3.37 -9.60 -18.30
C SER A 126 -3.40 -9.55 -16.77
N LEU A 127 -4.20 -8.66 -16.15
CA LEU A 127 -4.21 -8.51 -14.69
C LEU A 127 -4.67 -9.81 -14.03
N ASN A 128 -3.85 -10.33 -13.13
CA ASN A 128 -4.16 -11.53 -12.35
C ASN A 128 -4.02 -11.33 -10.83
N THR A 129 -3.41 -10.23 -10.39
CA THR A 129 -3.20 -9.97 -8.96
C THR A 129 -3.34 -8.48 -8.63
N VAL A 130 -4.08 -8.18 -7.57
CA VAL A 130 -4.11 -6.86 -6.91
C VAL A 130 -3.61 -7.04 -5.49
N ILE A 131 -2.62 -6.23 -5.10
CA ILE A 131 -2.08 -6.20 -3.74
C ILE A 131 -2.42 -4.85 -3.11
N ASN A 132 -3.13 -4.85 -1.99
CA ASN A 132 -3.46 -3.65 -1.22
C ASN A 132 -2.63 -3.61 0.07
N VAL A 133 -1.90 -2.51 0.29
CA VAL A 133 -1.15 -2.29 1.53
C VAL A 133 -2.01 -1.48 2.50
N THR A 134 -2.56 -2.18 3.49
CA THR A 134 -3.36 -1.59 4.56
C THR A 134 -2.51 -1.22 5.78
N SER A 135 -2.90 -1.54 6.99
CA SER A 135 -2.15 -1.28 8.22
C SER A 135 -2.77 -2.03 9.41
N GLY A 136 -1.97 -2.36 10.41
CA GLY A 136 -2.48 -2.76 11.72
C GLY A 136 -3.37 -1.70 12.37
N LEU A 137 -3.21 -0.42 11.99
CA LEU A 137 -4.09 0.68 12.44
C LEU A 137 -5.50 0.63 11.81
N ALA A 138 -5.75 -0.26 10.87
CA ALA A 138 -7.12 -0.57 10.41
C ALA A 138 -7.96 -1.24 11.53
N PHE A 139 -7.31 -1.87 12.50
CA PHE A 139 -7.92 -2.65 13.58
C PHE A 139 -7.76 -1.95 14.94
N ALA A 140 -6.55 -1.46 15.25
CA ALA A 140 -6.25 -0.75 16.49
C ALA A 140 -6.00 0.74 16.19
N VAL A 141 -6.95 1.59 16.58
CA VAL A 141 -6.98 3.00 16.19
C VAL A 141 -6.02 3.84 17.03
N LEU A 142 -5.19 4.67 16.37
CA LEU A 142 -4.40 5.73 16.97
C LEU A 142 -5.11 7.07 16.73
N ALA A 143 -5.63 7.70 17.80
CA ALA A 143 -6.46 8.91 17.70
C ALA A 143 -5.75 10.12 17.07
N LYS A 144 -4.42 10.18 17.14
CA LYS A 144 -3.60 11.24 16.53
C LYS A 144 -3.55 11.20 15.00
N VAL A 145 -3.97 10.10 14.37
CA VAL A 145 -4.02 9.90 12.91
C VAL A 145 -5.37 9.32 12.50
N PRO A 146 -6.48 10.01 12.81
CA PRO A 146 -7.82 9.43 12.76
C PRO A 146 -8.26 9.08 11.34
N VAL A 147 -7.94 9.95 10.38
CA VAL A 147 -8.31 9.75 8.96
C VAL A 147 -7.49 8.63 8.35
N TYR A 148 -6.21 8.53 8.71
CA TYR A 148 -5.37 7.40 8.28
C TYR A 148 -5.94 6.06 8.74
N CYS A 149 -6.24 5.91 10.02
CA CYS A 149 -6.84 4.69 10.56
C CYS A 149 -8.14 4.32 9.82
N ALA A 150 -9.03 5.31 9.65
CA ALA A 150 -10.28 5.12 8.92
C ALA A 150 -10.04 4.73 7.45
N SER A 151 -9.08 5.36 6.76
CA SER A 151 -8.75 5.03 5.38
C SER A 151 -8.20 3.61 5.22
N LYS A 152 -7.40 3.15 6.18
CA LYS A 152 -6.86 1.78 6.17
C LYS A 152 -7.91 0.74 6.54
N ALA A 153 -8.86 1.05 7.43
CA ALA A 153 -10.04 0.22 7.69
C ALA A 153 -10.96 0.13 6.47
N PHE A 154 -11.16 1.25 5.75
CA PHE A 154 -11.86 1.24 4.47
C PHE A 154 -11.19 0.30 3.47
N LEU A 155 -9.88 0.43 3.27
CA LEU A 155 -9.15 -0.38 2.28
C LEU A 155 -9.12 -1.87 2.66
N HIS A 156 -9.08 -2.20 3.96
CA HIS A 156 -9.27 -3.55 4.47
C HIS A 156 -10.63 -4.11 4.04
N SER A 157 -11.73 -3.43 4.39
CA SER A 157 -13.08 -3.85 4.03
C SER A 157 -13.27 -3.96 2.52
N PHE A 158 -12.72 -3.01 1.76
CA PHE A 158 -12.75 -3.02 0.29
C PHE A 158 -11.99 -4.22 -0.28
N SER A 159 -10.84 -4.60 0.28
CA SER A 159 -10.07 -5.77 -0.15
C SER A 159 -10.85 -7.07 -0.01
N LEU A 160 -11.65 -7.21 1.07
CA LEU A 160 -12.54 -8.35 1.23
C LEU A 160 -13.61 -8.41 0.15
N SER A 161 -14.24 -7.26 -0.16
CA SER A 161 -15.24 -7.15 -1.22
C SER A 161 -14.63 -7.44 -2.60
N LEU A 162 -13.43 -6.92 -2.88
CA LEU A 162 -12.72 -7.16 -4.14
C LEU A 162 -12.42 -8.65 -4.37
N ARG A 163 -12.05 -9.41 -3.34
CA ARG A 163 -11.84 -10.87 -3.46
C ARG A 163 -13.07 -11.56 -4.03
N TYR A 164 -14.25 -11.17 -3.59
CA TYR A 164 -15.50 -11.71 -4.11
C TYR A 164 -15.78 -11.23 -5.54
N MET A 165 -15.66 -9.93 -5.79
CA MET A 165 -16.01 -9.30 -7.07
C MET A 165 -15.11 -9.78 -8.22
N LEU A 166 -13.81 -9.99 -7.97
CA LEU A 166 -12.82 -10.31 -9.00
C LEU A 166 -12.60 -11.82 -9.21
N ARG A 167 -13.25 -12.67 -8.40
CA ARG A 167 -13.09 -14.14 -8.48
C ARG A 167 -13.47 -14.73 -9.83
N SER A 168 -14.52 -14.18 -10.48
CA SER A 168 -14.99 -14.67 -11.80
C SER A 168 -13.98 -14.44 -12.93
N ARG A 169 -13.04 -13.52 -12.72
CA ARG A 169 -11.95 -13.22 -13.63
C ARG A 169 -10.62 -13.87 -13.21
N ASN A 170 -10.63 -14.69 -12.16
CA ASN A 170 -9.44 -15.31 -11.58
C ASN A 170 -8.36 -14.27 -11.17
N ILE A 171 -8.77 -13.07 -10.74
CA ILE A 171 -7.86 -12.06 -10.21
C ILE A 171 -7.76 -12.26 -8.69
N GLU A 172 -6.55 -12.57 -8.24
CA GLU A 172 -6.24 -12.72 -6.82
C GLU A 172 -6.14 -11.36 -6.14
N VAL A 173 -6.73 -11.21 -4.94
CA VAL A 173 -6.60 -9.99 -4.14
C VAL A 173 -5.88 -10.33 -2.84
N ILE A 174 -4.70 -9.76 -2.69
CA ILE A 174 -3.81 -9.94 -1.54
C ILE A 174 -3.82 -8.66 -0.70
N GLU A 175 -3.88 -8.82 0.60
CA GLU A 175 -3.77 -7.72 1.54
C GLU A 175 -2.48 -7.85 2.35
N LEU A 176 -1.63 -6.83 2.31
CA LEU A 176 -0.48 -6.69 3.20
C LEU A 176 -0.84 -5.76 4.34
N ILE A 177 -0.68 -6.23 5.57
CA ILE A 177 -1.06 -5.50 6.79
C ILE A 177 0.21 -5.23 7.62
N PRO A 178 1.01 -4.21 7.29
CA PRO A 178 2.20 -3.88 8.05
C PRO A 178 1.86 -3.32 9.43
N PRO A 179 2.70 -3.57 10.44
CA PRO A 179 2.71 -2.78 11.67
C PRO A 179 3.38 -1.42 11.43
N ALA A 180 3.60 -0.64 12.50
CA ALA A 180 4.52 0.50 12.44
C ALA A 180 5.94 0.00 12.15
N LEU A 181 6.59 0.61 11.14
CA LEU A 181 7.92 0.27 10.67
C LEU A 181 8.75 1.55 10.51
N ASN A 182 10.06 1.44 10.64
CA ASN A 182 10.98 2.55 10.42
C ASN A 182 10.89 3.01 8.95
N THR A 183 10.11 4.06 8.74
CA THR A 183 9.87 4.73 7.45
C THR A 183 9.58 6.20 7.69
N ASP A 184 9.69 7.04 6.66
CA ASP A 184 9.31 8.47 6.71
C ASP A 184 7.79 8.71 6.58
N LEU A 185 6.95 7.71 6.77
CA LEU A 185 5.49 7.88 6.72
C LEU A 185 5.04 8.85 7.83
N GLY A 186 4.31 9.90 7.46
CA GLY A 186 3.88 10.94 8.39
C GLY A 186 4.92 12.01 8.71
N GLY A 187 6.20 11.76 8.43
CA GLY A 187 7.31 12.69 8.65
C GLY A 187 8.61 11.98 8.99
N LYS A 188 9.72 12.61 8.66
CA LYS A 188 11.05 12.07 8.93
C LYS A 188 11.29 11.97 10.45
N GLY A 189 11.80 10.81 10.90
CA GLY A 189 12.15 10.57 12.30
C GLY A 189 11.00 10.14 13.20
N ILE A 190 9.75 10.20 12.74
CA ILE A 190 8.58 9.81 13.56
C ILE A 190 8.59 8.31 13.89
N HIS A 191 9.18 7.50 13.01
CA HIS A 191 9.15 6.04 13.13
C HIS A 191 10.53 5.42 13.34
N ASP A 192 11.55 6.19 13.74
CA ASP A 192 12.93 5.69 13.88
C ASP A 192 13.09 4.56 14.91
N GLU A 193 12.24 4.58 15.96
CA GLU A 193 12.25 3.57 17.02
C GLU A 193 11.56 2.25 16.64
N PHE A 194 10.88 2.21 15.49
CA PHE A 194 10.19 1.00 15.04
C PHE A 194 11.12 0.06 14.26
N PRO A 195 10.77 -1.24 14.15
CA PRO A 195 11.57 -2.21 13.42
C PRO A 195 11.83 -1.79 11.97
N HIS A 196 13.01 -2.16 11.45
CA HIS A 196 13.34 -1.96 10.04
C HIS A 196 12.40 -2.76 9.13
N ILE A 197 12.17 -2.26 7.91
CA ILE A 197 11.23 -2.86 6.96
C ILE A 197 11.63 -4.28 6.52
N ASP A 198 12.90 -4.65 6.58
CA ASP A 198 13.43 -5.90 6.01
C ASP A 198 12.73 -7.14 6.56
N GLY A 199 12.50 -7.20 7.88
CA GLY A 199 11.81 -8.33 8.51
C GLY A 199 10.36 -8.48 8.01
N PHE A 200 9.66 -7.36 7.79
CA PHE A 200 8.32 -7.38 7.22
C PHE A 200 8.35 -7.83 5.75
N ILE A 201 9.30 -7.33 4.96
CA ILE A 201 9.44 -7.70 3.54
C ILE A 201 9.76 -9.20 3.40
N GLU A 202 10.71 -9.71 4.19
CA GLU A 202 11.06 -11.13 4.18
C GLU A 202 9.85 -12.01 4.53
N SER A 203 9.19 -11.74 5.65
CA SER A 203 7.97 -12.43 6.06
C SER A 203 6.85 -12.31 5.03
N THR A 204 6.72 -11.16 4.35
CA THR A 204 5.74 -10.99 3.27
C THR A 204 5.97 -12.00 2.16
N PHE A 205 7.20 -12.15 1.68
CA PHE A 205 7.50 -13.06 0.57
C PHE A 205 7.40 -14.52 0.97
N GLU A 206 7.75 -14.89 2.21
CA GLU A 206 7.52 -16.23 2.74
C GLU A 206 6.00 -16.56 2.76
N GLN A 207 5.18 -15.65 3.24
CA GLN A 207 3.74 -15.84 3.29
C GLN A 207 3.10 -15.85 1.89
N LEU A 208 3.60 -15.04 0.94
CA LEU A 208 3.21 -15.12 -0.47
C LEU A 208 3.55 -16.48 -1.08
N GLN A 209 4.72 -17.03 -0.78
CA GLN A 209 5.13 -18.36 -1.23
C GLN A 209 4.23 -19.47 -0.68
N GLN A 210 3.69 -19.28 0.53
CA GLN A 210 2.69 -20.17 1.14
C GLN A 210 1.28 -20.00 0.57
N GLY A 211 1.07 -19.07 -0.38
CA GLY A 211 -0.23 -18.81 -0.99
C GLY A 211 -1.21 -18.06 -0.09
N LYS A 212 -0.73 -17.35 0.93
CA LYS A 212 -1.61 -16.54 1.79
C LYS A 212 -2.10 -15.29 1.07
N SER A 213 -3.38 -14.99 1.20
CA SER A 213 -4.01 -13.78 0.67
C SER A 213 -4.16 -12.65 1.70
N THR A 214 -3.91 -12.92 2.97
CA THR A 214 -3.83 -11.93 4.05
C THR A 214 -2.50 -12.13 4.75
N ILE A 215 -1.66 -11.10 4.70
CA ILE A 215 -0.27 -11.16 5.14
C ILE A 215 -0.08 -10.17 6.27
N THR A 216 0.37 -10.65 7.40
CA THR A 216 0.54 -9.88 8.63
C THR A 216 1.93 -10.10 9.21
N TRP A 217 2.36 -9.21 10.10
CA TRP A 217 3.62 -9.33 10.82
C TRP A 217 3.57 -8.60 12.17
N GLY A 218 4.10 -9.21 13.21
CA GLY A 218 4.23 -8.59 14.53
C GLY A 218 2.92 -8.07 15.09
N PHE A 219 2.86 -6.77 15.42
CA PHE A 219 1.67 -6.12 15.98
C PHE A 219 0.40 -6.35 15.14
N SER A 220 0.50 -6.29 13.82
CA SER A 220 -0.65 -6.47 12.94
C SER A 220 -1.23 -7.87 13.01
N ASP A 221 -0.37 -8.90 13.18
CA ASP A 221 -0.81 -10.28 13.33
C ASP A 221 -1.63 -10.48 14.63
N ALA A 222 -1.24 -9.79 15.70
CA ALA A 222 -2.02 -9.80 16.95
C ALA A 222 -3.36 -9.07 16.77
N MET A 223 -3.36 -7.89 16.15
CA MET A 223 -4.56 -7.06 16.06
C MET A 223 -5.65 -7.63 15.14
N ILE A 224 -5.29 -8.28 14.04
CA ILE A 224 -6.29 -8.91 13.16
C ILE A 224 -7.01 -10.10 13.81
N LYS A 225 -6.37 -10.73 14.79
CA LYS A 225 -6.91 -11.87 15.54
C LYS A 225 -7.62 -11.44 16.83
N ALA A 226 -7.44 -10.20 17.26
CA ALA A 226 -7.93 -9.69 18.52
C ALA A 226 -9.46 -9.58 18.53
N GLY A 227 -10.06 -9.97 19.64
CA GLY A 227 -11.48 -9.74 19.93
C GLY A 227 -11.76 -8.29 20.36
N PRO A 228 -13.05 -7.91 20.47
CA PRO A 228 -13.43 -6.54 20.82
C PRO A 228 -12.79 -6.00 22.09
N GLU A 229 -12.68 -6.82 23.15
CA GLU A 229 -12.06 -6.41 24.42
C GLU A 229 -10.55 -6.14 24.28
N GLU A 230 -9.86 -6.95 23.50
CA GLU A 230 -8.42 -6.79 23.24
C GLU A 230 -8.14 -5.55 22.40
N LEU A 231 -8.98 -5.29 21.41
CA LEU A 231 -8.91 -4.06 20.60
C LEU A 231 -9.18 -2.82 21.45
N GLN A 232 -10.12 -2.87 22.38
CA GLN A 232 -10.38 -1.79 23.32
C GLN A 232 -9.17 -1.53 24.24
N LYS A 233 -8.53 -2.58 24.75
CA LYS A 233 -7.30 -2.48 25.55
C LYS A 233 -6.14 -1.91 24.72
N ALA A 234 -6.01 -2.32 23.45
CA ALA A 234 -5.03 -1.77 22.53
C ALA A 234 -5.27 -0.28 22.29
N PHE A 235 -6.52 0.13 22.03
CA PHE A 235 -6.90 1.53 21.87
C PHE A 235 -6.50 2.36 23.11
N ALA A 236 -6.85 1.92 24.32
CA ALA A 236 -6.51 2.65 25.55
C ALA A 236 -4.99 2.80 25.76
N ARG A 237 -4.20 1.77 25.43
CA ARG A 237 -2.72 1.83 25.52
C ARG A 237 -2.10 2.76 24.50
N MET A 238 -2.65 2.82 23.30
CA MET A 238 -2.12 3.66 22.21
C MET A 238 -2.53 5.13 22.34
N ASN A 239 -3.58 5.41 23.11
CA ASN A 239 -4.16 6.75 23.30
C ASN A 239 -4.26 7.07 24.80
N PRO A 240 -3.13 7.18 25.53
CA PRO A 240 -3.17 7.56 26.94
C PRO A 240 -3.76 8.96 27.09
N ALA A 241 -4.47 9.19 28.22
CA ALA A 241 -5.11 10.45 28.57
C ALA A 241 -4.09 11.59 28.77
#